data_48665db6e1e8674a5f7b50d7d3c2d9e9
#
_entry.id   48665db6e1e8674a5f7b50d7d3c2d9e9
#
_cell.length_a   1.000
_cell.length_b   1.000
_cell.length_c   1.000
_cell.angle_alpha   90.00
_cell.angle_beta   90.00
_cell.angle_gamma   90.00
#
_symmetry.space_group_name_H-M   'P 1'
#
loop_
_entity.id
_entity.type
_entity.pdbx_description
1 polymer ?
#
loop_
_entity_poly.entity_id
_entity_poly.type
_entity_poly.pdbx_seq_one_letter_code
_entity_poly.pdbx_strand_id
1 'polypeptide(L)'
;WEAVSERGFLCTESPPGTVPEPFRFPMRNRIIAGLSEIVLVVESRLEGGSLITVREALSRGVTVMAVPGTTTTRASQGTNMLLRDGALVAIDTDDVLMALGLDHRRSTGRFDPRIPPTDFDARVLGLFAADPLTLDDISSLAHQSFGASFGSTAVSLGRLQAAGWLMCTGGWFERVMT
;
A
#
# COMPACT_ATOMS: atom_id res chain seq x y z
N TRP A 1 -6.00 26.89 -3.90
CA TRP A 1 -7.22 27.16 -3.14
C TRP A 1 -8.47 26.80 -3.95
N GLU A 2 -8.60 27.25 -5.19
CA GLU A 2 -9.76 26.99 -6.07
C GLU A 2 -10.10 25.51 -6.17
N ALA A 3 -9.14 24.64 -6.53
CA ALA A 3 -9.37 23.21 -6.65
C ALA A 3 -9.83 22.54 -5.32
N VAL A 4 -9.44 23.09 -4.17
CA VAL A 4 -9.90 22.59 -2.86
C VAL A 4 -11.34 23.04 -2.58
N SER A 5 -11.67 24.30 -2.91
CA SER A 5 -13.03 24.83 -2.70
C SER A 5 -14.07 24.21 -3.64
N GLU A 6 -13.66 23.73 -4.82
CA GLU A 6 -14.53 23.02 -5.77
C GLU A 6 -14.93 21.60 -5.32
N ARG A 7 -14.05 20.91 -4.56
CA ARG A 7 -14.22 19.50 -4.19
C ARG A 7 -14.33 19.25 -2.70
N GLY A 8 -14.24 20.30 -1.90
CA GLY A 8 -14.28 20.24 -0.45
C GLY A 8 -14.62 21.59 0.14
N PHE A 9 -14.11 21.88 1.32
CA PHE A 9 -14.32 23.17 1.99
C PHE A 9 -13.04 23.63 2.70
N LEU A 10 -12.96 24.94 2.95
CA LEU A 10 -11.91 25.56 3.75
C LEU A 10 -12.51 25.88 5.13
N CYS A 11 -11.84 25.39 6.18
CA CYS A 11 -12.26 25.61 7.56
C CYS A 11 -11.16 26.36 8.32
N THR A 12 -11.55 27.41 9.04
CA THR A 12 -10.64 28.19 9.89
C THR A 12 -11.38 28.74 11.11
N GLU A 13 -10.67 28.80 12.22
CA GLU A 13 -11.13 29.51 13.44
C GLU A 13 -10.62 30.96 13.50
N SER A 14 -9.69 31.30 12.60
CA SER A 14 -9.10 32.64 12.57
C SER A 14 -9.84 33.52 11.56
N PRO A 15 -10.12 34.79 11.90
CA PRO A 15 -10.69 35.73 10.94
C PRO A 15 -9.81 35.88 9.69
N PRO A 16 -10.39 36.23 8.53
CA PRO A 16 -9.62 36.54 7.34
C PRO A 16 -8.59 37.63 7.59
N GLY A 17 -7.38 37.50 7.02
CA GLY A 17 -6.28 38.43 7.23
C GLY A 17 -5.46 38.23 8.52
N THR A 18 -5.77 37.21 9.32
CA THR A 18 -4.97 36.87 10.50
C THR A 18 -3.56 36.45 10.09
N VAL A 19 -2.54 37.06 10.71
CA VAL A 19 -1.14 36.74 10.46
C VAL A 19 -0.79 35.35 10.98
N PRO A 20 -0.06 34.51 10.23
CA PRO A 20 0.42 33.23 10.69
C PRO A 20 1.40 33.36 11.85
N GLU A 21 1.17 32.65 12.94
CA GLU A 21 2.05 32.61 14.11
C GLU A 21 2.34 31.14 14.51
N PRO A 22 3.56 30.82 15.00
CA PRO A 22 3.96 29.45 15.32
C PRO A 22 3.02 28.69 16.25
N PHE A 23 2.45 29.35 17.24
CA PHE A 23 1.53 28.72 18.21
C PHE A 23 0.19 28.30 17.58
N ARG A 24 -0.19 28.87 16.45
CA ARG A 24 -1.47 28.54 15.77
C ARG A 24 -1.43 27.18 15.11
N PHE A 25 -0.24 26.66 14.74
CA PHE A 25 -0.11 25.34 14.12
C PHE A 25 -0.53 24.21 15.06
N PRO A 26 -0.05 24.15 16.32
CA PRO A 26 -0.57 23.19 17.29
C PRO A 26 -2.06 23.34 17.57
N MET A 27 -2.57 24.58 17.68
CA MET A 27 -3.99 24.83 17.93
C MET A 27 -4.88 24.29 16.82
N ARG A 28 -4.48 24.45 15.55
CA ARG A 28 -5.23 23.88 14.42
C ARG A 28 -5.27 22.36 14.41
N ASN A 29 -4.24 21.67 14.93
CA ASN A 29 -4.15 20.22 14.89
C ASN A 29 -5.31 19.54 15.61
N ARG A 30 -5.93 20.17 16.61
CA ARG A 30 -7.15 19.66 17.26
C ARG A 30 -8.34 19.59 16.30
N ILE A 31 -8.42 20.52 15.32
CA ILE A 31 -9.48 20.53 14.32
C ILE A 31 -9.23 19.38 13.32
N ILE A 32 -7.99 19.21 12.88
CA ILE A 32 -7.60 18.11 12.00
C ILE A 32 -7.95 16.77 12.67
N ALA A 33 -7.54 16.57 13.91
CA ALA A 33 -7.83 15.36 14.67
C ALA A 33 -9.36 15.16 14.86
N GLY A 34 -10.09 16.23 15.17
CA GLY A 34 -11.54 16.17 15.43
C GLY A 34 -12.39 15.90 14.17
N LEU A 35 -11.87 16.19 12.97
CA LEU A 35 -12.51 15.92 11.69
C LEU A 35 -12.06 14.59 11.07
N SER A 36 -11.11 13.88 11.70
CA SER A 36 -10.56 12.64 11.19
C SER A 36 -11.24 11.43 11.83
N GLU A 37 -11.51 10.41 11.05
CA GLU A 37 -11.91 9.09 11.54
C GLU A 37 -10.69 8.28 11.99
N ILE A 38 -9.55 8.47 11.29
CA ILE A 38 -8.26 7.86 11.62
C ILE A 38 -7.15 8.89 11.41
N VAL A 39 -6.15 8.86 12.26
CA VAL A 39 -4.89 9.60 12.08
C VAL A 39 -3.77 8.61 11.76
N LEU A 40 -3.32 8.61 10.51
CA LEU A 40 -2.20 7.80 10.04
C LEU A 40 -0.89 8.60 10.08
N VAL A 41 0.10 8.10 10.81
CA VAL A 41 1.45 8.69 10.88
C VAL A 41 2.40 7.85 10.04
N VAL A 42 2.82 8.40 8.90
CA VAL A 42 3.73 7.72 7.96
C VAL A 42 5.17 7.79 8.47
N GLU A 43 5.61 8.97 8.89
CA GLU A 43 6.93 9.20 9.48
C GLU A 43 6.85 10.24 10.59
N SER A 44 7.63 10.05 11.65
CA SER A 44 7.81 11.03 12.71
C SER A 44 9.09 10.80 13.47
N ARG A 45 9.78 11.88 13.84
CA ARG A 45 10.82 11.86 14.87
C ARG A 45 10.16 11.79 16.25
N LEU A 46 10.94 11.45 17.30
CA LEU A 46 10.45 11.41 18.69
C LEU A 46 9.83 12.74 19.17
N GLU A 47 10.31 13.87 18.65
CA GLU A 47 9.79 15.21 18.96
C GLU A 47 9.12 15.85 17.71
N GLY A 48 8.53 15.03 16.84
CA GLY A 48 7.89 15.49 15.62
C GLY A 48 6.57 16.23 15.90
N GLY A 49 6.30 17.28 15.11
CA GLY A 49 5.04 18.04 15.19
C GLY A 49 3.79 17.18 14.93
N SER A 50 3.91 16.08 14.17
CA SER A 50 2.84 15.10 13.96
C SER A 50 2.35 14.45 15.26
N LEU A 51 3.23 14.28 16.27
CA LEU A 51 2.85 13.73 17.57
C LEU A 51 1.92 14.65 18.37
N ILE A 52 1.87 15.94 18.05
CA ILE A 52 0.88 16.86 18.62
C ILE A 52 -0.52 16.48 18.11
N THR A 53 -0.64 16.23 16.81
CA THR A 53 -1.90 15.75 16.19
C THR A 53 -2.33 14.40 16.76
N VAL A 54 -1.37 13.49 17.00
CA VAL A 54 -1.64 12.19 17.63
C VAL A 54 -2.23 12.36 19.03
N ARG A 55 -1.65 13.23 19.87
CA ARG A 55 -2.19 13.51 21.20
C ARG A 55 -3.61 14.07 21.17
N GLU A 56 -3.87 14.96 20.22
CA GLU A 56 -5.21 15.51 20.00
C GLU A 56 -6.21 14.44 19.52
N ALA A 57 -5.78 13.50 18.67
CA ALA A 57 -6.56 12.36 18.22
C ALA A 57 -6.92 11.42 19.39
N LEU A 58 -5.92 10.98 20.15
CA LEU A 58 -6.11 10.09 21.28
C LEU A 58 -7.03 10.69 22.36
N SER A 59 -6.90 12.00 22.65
CA SER A 59 -7.77 12.69 23.61
C SER A 59 -9.25 12.74 23.19
N ARG A 60 -9.55 12.49 21.90
CA ARG A 60 -10.89 12.48 21.31
C ARG A 60 -11.38 11.08 20.95
N GLY A 61 -10.60 10.04 21.28
CA GLY A 61 -10.93 8.67 20.92
C GLY A 61 -10.80 8.37 19.42
N VAL A 62 -10.08 9.21 18.67
CA VAL A 62 -9.81 8.97 17.25
C VAL A 62 -8.70 7.92 17.14
N THR A 63 -8.93 6.92 16.30
CA THR A 63 -7.97 5.84 16.05
C THR A 63 -6.66 6.38 15.48
N VAL A 64 -5.55 5.92 16.03
CA VAL A 64 -4.21 6.24 15.55
C VAL A 64 -3.57 5.02 14.93
N MET A 65 -3.04 5.18 13.73
CA MET A 65 -2.25 4.18 13.02
C MET A 65 -0.85 4.72 12.74
N ALA A 66 0.12 3.83 12.63
CA ALA A 66 1.49 4.22 12.31
C ALA A 66 2.14 3.22 11.35
N VAL A 67 2.91 3.75 10.40
CA VAL A 67 3.71 2.95 9.48
C VAL A 67 5.00 2.53 10.18
N PRO A 68 5.33 1.22 10.24
CA PRO A 68 6.59 0.74 10.82
C PRO A 68 7.77 1.18 9.94
N GLY A 69 8.89 1.46 10.56
CA GLY A 69 10.09 1.83 9.85
C GLY A 69 11.35 1.28 10.50
N THR A 70 12.49 1.49 9.84
CA THR A 70 13.79 1.00 10.31
C THR A 70 14.16 1.61 11.66
N THR A 71 14.54 0.78 12.62
CA THR A 71 14.87 1.19 13.99
C THR A 71 16.08 2.14 14.07
N THR A 72 16.94 2.14 13.08
CA THR A 72 18.12 3.00 12.99
C THR A 72 17.84 4.38 12.39
N THR A 73 16.66 4.58 11.79
CA THR A 73 16.29 5.82 11.11
C THR A 73 15.57 6.76 12.05
N ARG A 74 16.06 8.00 12.20
CA ARG A 74 15.42 9.02 13.06
C ARG A 74 13.98 9.34 12.65
N ALA A 75 13.67 9.30 11.35
CA ALA A 75 12.34 9.56 10.82
C ALA A 75 11.29 8.54 11.28
N SER A 76 11.71 7.32 11.61
CA SER A 76 10.81 6.24 12.04
C SER A 76 10.73 6.08 13.57
N GLN A 77 11.54 6.80 14.32
CA GLN A 77 11.56 6.63 15.79
C GLN A 77 10.22 6.96 16.44
N GLY A 78 9.55 8.01 15.97
CA GLY A 78 8.25 8.41 16.49
C GLY A 78 7.15 7.42 16.12
N THR A 79 7.11 6.93 14.87
CA THR A 79 6.11 5.92 14.44
C THR A 79 6.32 4.59 15.17
N ASN A 80 7.58 4.12 15.30
CA ASN A 80 7.89 2.91 16.05
C ASN A 80 7.54 3.03 17.55
N MET A 81 7.68 4.23 18.13
CA MET A 81 7.24 4.50 19.51
C MET A 81 5.70 4.39 19.59
N LEU A 82 4.96 4.99 18.67
CA LEU A 82 3.51 4.90 18.64
C LEU A 82 3.02 3.44 18.55
N LEU A 83 3.67 2.64 17.70
CA LEU A 83 3.36 1.20 17.57
C LEU A 83 3.60 0.45 18.88
N ARG A 84 4.73 0.71 19.55
CA ARG A 84 5.02 0.14 20.87
C ARG A 84 3.98 0.55 21.91
N ASP A 85 3.46 1.77 21.82
CA ASP A 85 2.49 2.33 22.76
C ASP A 85 1.04 1.94 22.41
N GLY A 86 0.83 1.09 21.36
CA GLY A 86 -0.46 0.48 21.03
C GLY A 86 -1.20 1.10 19.85
N ALA A 87 -0.56 1.97 19.07
CA ALA A 87 -1.15 2.40 17.79
C ALA A 87 -1.29 1.21 16.84
N LEU A 88 -2.32 1.22 15.99
CA LEU A 88 -2.50 0.20 14.97
C LEU A 88 -1.40 0.26 13.93
N VAL A 89 -0.98 -0.90 13.44
CA VAL A 89 0.02 -1.00 12.37
C VAL A 89 -0.65 -0.70 11.03
N ALA A 90 0.01 0.09 10.18
CA ALA A 90 -0.36 0.28 8.79
C ALA A 90 0.81 -0.14 7.90
N ILE A 91 0.71 -1.31 7.28
CA ILE A 91 1.70 -1.83 6.32
C ILE A 91 1.25 -1.49 4.90
N ASP A 92 -0.06 -1.59 4.65
CA ASP A 92 -0.65 -1.34 3.34
C ASP A 92 -2.00 -0.60 3.47
N THR A 93 -2.64 -0.38 2.32
CA THR A 93 -3.94 0.30 2.25
C THR A 93 -5.06 -0.51 2.90
N ASP A 94 -4.97 -1.84 2.87
CA ASP A 94 -6.02 -2.72 3.40
C ASP A 94 -6.11 -2.62 4.91
N ASP A 95 -5.00 -2.41 5.61
CA ASP A 95 -4.98 -2.14 7.05
C ASP A 95 -5.80 -0.89 7.39
N VAL A 96 -5.66 0.18 6.58
CA VAL A 96 -6.41 1.43 6.78
C VAL A 96 -7.89 1.24 6.48
N LEU A 97 -8.23 0.53 5.40
CA LEU A 97 -9.62 0.23 5.04
C LEU A 97 -10.30 -0.64 6.10
N MET A 98 -9.58 -1.62 6.65
CA MET A 98 -10.07 -2.47 7.75
C MET A 98 -10.34 -1.62 8.99
N ALA A 99 -9.43 -0.73 9.36
CA ALA A 99 -9.60 0.16 10.52
C ALA A 99 -10.76 1.15 10.36
N LEU A 100 -11.11 1.51 9.11
CA LEU A 100 -12.27 2.33 8.77
C LEU A 100 -13.58 1.53 8.67
N GLY A 101 -13.54 0.19 8.80
CA GLY A 101 -14.70 -0.67 8.57
C GLY A 101 -15.17 -0.71 7.11
N LEU A 102 -14.29 -0.38 6.17
CA LEU A 102 -14.54 -0.35 4.72
C LEU A 102 -14.06 -1.62 4.01
N ASP A 103 -13.70 -2.63 4.75
CA ASP A 103 -13.14 -3.91 4.29
C ASP A 103 -14.12 -4.80 3.51
N HIS A 104 -15.40 -4.43 3.43
CA HIS A 104 -16.42 -5.14 2.64
C HIS A 104 -16.10 -5.24 1.14
N ARG A 105 -15.15 -4.47 0.68
CA ARG A 105 -14.52 -4.63 -0.63
C ARG A 105 -13.10 -5.10 -0.42
N ARG A 106 -12.91 -6.36 -0.08
CA ARG A 106 -11.64 -7.03 -0.36
C ARG A 106 -11.37 -6.85 -1.84
N SER A 107 -10.74 -5.75 -2.20
CA SER A 107 -9.98 -5.67 -3.41
C SER A 107 -8.90 -6.75 -3.25
N THR A 108 -9.06 -7.85 -3.94
CA THR A 108 -8.06 -8.92 -4.04
C THR A 108 -6.82 -8.47 -4.81
N GLY A 109 -6.68 -7.15 -5.00
CA GLY A 109 -5.53 -6.52 -5.65
C GLY A 109 -4.61 -5.88 -4.63
N ARG A 110 -3.71 -6.66 -3.99
CA ARG A 110 -2.43 -6.09 -3.58
C ARG A 110 -1.89 -5.32 -4.78
N PHE A 111 -1.46 -4.08 -4.57
CA PHE A 111 -0.75 -3.34 -5.62
C PHE A 111 0.48 -4.16 -6.00
N ASP A 112 0.41 -4.80 -7.15
CA ASP A 112 1.53 -5.55 -7.70
C ASP A 112 2.34 -4.56 -8.56
N PRO A 113 3.57 -4.21 -8.16
CA PRO A 113 4.40 -3.27 -8.91
C PRO A 113 4.90 -3.85 -10.24
N ARG A 114 4.66 -5.13 -10.49
CA ARG A 114 5.08 -5.80 -11.74
C ARG A 114 4.25 -5.29 -12.92
N ILE A 115 4.90 -5.25 -14.07
CA ILE A 115 4.21 -4.91 -15.33
C ILE A 115 3.11 -5.96 -15.55
N PRO A 116 1.83 -5.55 -15.75
CA PRO A 116 0.75 -6.49 -15.99
C PRO A 116 1.07 -7.41 -17.18
N PRO A 117 0.80 -8.72 -17.08
CA PRO A 117 1.01 -9.64 -18.17
C PRO A 117 0.05 -9.31 -19.35
N THR A 118 0.48 -9.54 -20.57
CA THR A 118 -0.44 -9.50 -21.73
C THR A 118 -1.51 -10.58 -21.60
N ASP A 119 -2.60 -10.49 -22.36
CA ASP A 119 -3.66 -11.51 -22.32
C ASP A 119 -3.14 -12.91 -22.59
N PHE A 120 -2.16 -13.05 -23.51
CA PHE A 120 -1.51 -14.33 -23.76
C PHE A 120 -0.64 -14.78 -22.60
N ASP A 121 0.16 -13.88 -22.04
CA ASP A 121 1.03 -14.19 -20.89
C ASP A 121 0.19 -14.54 -19.65
N ALA A 122 -0.95 -13.89 -19.45
CA ALA A 122 -1.88 -14.21 -18.36
C ALA A 122 -2.47 -15.63 -18.51
N ARG A 123 -2.77 -16.04 -19.73
CA ARG A 123 -3.23 -17.43 -20.00
C ARG A 123 -2.13 -18.45 -19.73
N VAL A 124 -0.90 -18.17 -20.13
CA VAL A 124 0.27 -19.02 -19.81
C VAL A 124 0.50 -19.07 -18.30
N LEU A 125 0.45 -17.93 -17.61
CA LEU A 125 0.61 -17.84 -16.15
C LEU A 125 -0.50 -18.61 -15.41
N GLY A 126 -1.70 -18.68 -15.99
CA GLY A 126 -2.84 -19.44 -15.46
C GLY A 126 -2.68 -20.96 -15.52
N LEU A 127 -1.70 -21.49 -16.26
CA LEU A 127 -1.41 -22.92 -16.31
C LEU A 127 -0.63 -23.41 -15.07
N PHE A 128 -0.01 -22.49 -14.32
CA PHE A 128 0.73 -22.83 -13.12
C PHE A 128 -0.24 -23.02 -11.95
N ALA A 129 -0.26 -24.23 -11.42
CA ALA A 129 -0.90 -24.58 -10.15
C ALA A 129 0.12 -24.39 -8.99
N ALA A 130 0.19 -25.33 -8.07
CA ALA A 130 1.13 -25.26 -6.96
C ALA A 130 2.52 -25.82 -7.27
N ASP A 131 2.63 -26.67 -8.30
CA ASP A 131 3.87 -27.38 -8.61
C ASP A 131 4.68 -26.65 -9.70
N PRO A 132 6.04 -26.68 -9.60
CA PRO A 132 6.90 -26.23 -10.67
C PRO A 132 6.72 -27.05 -11.96
N LEU A 133 6.84 -26.41 -13.11
CA LEU A 133 6.68 -27.03 -14.41
C LEU A 133 7.91 -26.80 -15.29
N THR A 134 8.22 -27.75 -16.16
CA THR A 134 9.26 -27.57 -17.18
C THR A 134 8.70 -26.82 -18.40
N LEU A 135 9.59 -26.32 -19.27
CA LEU A 135 9.19 -25.69 -20.56
C LEU A 135 8.36 -26.65 -21.42
N ASP A 136 8.69 -27.95 -21.43
CA ASP A 136 7.98 -28.94 -22.21
C ASP A 136 6.56 -29.20 -21.66
N ASP A 137 6.44 -29.27 -20.33
CA ASP A 137 5.13 -29.43 -19.66
C ASP A 137 4.22 -28.23 -19.96
N ILE A 138 4.74 -27.01 -19.79
CA ILE A 138 3.97 -25.78 -20.02
C ILE A 138 3.57 -25.66 -21.51
N SER A 139 4.49 -26.00 -22.44
CA SER A 139 4.21 -25.97 -23.86
C SER A 139 3.14 -26.98 -24.26
N SER A 140 3.17 -28.17 -23.68
CA SER A 140 2.16 -29.20 -23.91
C SER A 140 0.79 -28.76 -23.37
N LEU A 141 0.73 -28.23 -22.15
CA LEU A 141 -0.48 -27.70 -21.54
C LEU A 141 -1.05 -26.50 -22.32
N ALA A 142 -0.20 -25.56 -22.75
CA ALA A 142 -0.61 -24.39 -23.54
C ALA A 142 -1.16 -24.79 -24.90
N HIS A 143 -0.53 -25.79 -25.55
CA HIS A 143 -1.02 -26.32 -26.81
C HIS A 143 -2.40 -26.98 -26.65
N GLN A 144 -2.58 -27.81 -25.63
CA GLN A 144 -3.85 -28.49 -25.36
C GLN A 144 -4.96 -27.51 -24.96
N SER A 145 -4.63 -26.51 -24.12
CA SER A 145 -5.64 -25.59 -23.57
C SER A 145 -6.10 -24.52 -24.55
N PHE A 146 -5.21 -24.03 -25.40
CA PHE A 146 -5.49 -22.90 -26.30
C PHE A 146 -4.69 -22.86 -27.61
N GLY A 147 -4.09 -23.98 -28.00
CA GLY A 147 -3.43 -24.12 -29.32
C GLY A 147 -2.14 -23.32 -29.46
N ALA A 148 -1.46 -22.96 -28.35
CA ALA A 148 -0.22 -22.19 -28.42
C ALA A 148 0.91 -23.02 -29.05
N SER A 149 1.80 -22.35 -29.80
CA SER A 149 3.01 -22.98 -30.30
C SER A 149 4.12 -23.00 -29.21
N PHE A 150 5.05 -23.92 -29.33
CA PHE A 150 6.22 -24.00 -28.45
C PHE A 150 6.96 -22.65 -28.38
N GLY A 151 7.22 -22.02 -29.55
CA GLY A 151 7.92 -20.75 -29.63
C GLY A 151 7.19 -19.61 -28.94
N SER A 152 5.87 -19.49 -29.09
CA SER A 152 5.07 -18.46 -28.42
C SER A 152 5.06 -18.66 -26.92
N THR A 153 5.00 -19.90 -26.44
CA THR A 153 5.05 -20.23 -25.01
C THR A 153 6.44 -19.90 -24.41
N ALA A 154 7.53 -20.26 -25.08
CA ALA A 154 8.87 -19.95 -24.62
C ALA A 154 9.12 -18.43 -24.51
N VAL A 155 8.67 -17.64 -25.49
CA VAL A 155 8.76 -16.18 -25.45
C VAL A 155 7.93 -15.60 -24.30
N SER A 156 6.74 -16.13 -24.06
CA SER A 156 5.89 -15.71 -22.94
C SER A 156 6.55 -15.98 -21.58
N LEU A 157 7.12 -17.17 -21.41
CA LEU A 157 7.86 -17.51 -20.17
C LEU A 157 9.02 -16.57 -19.92
N GLY A 158 9.80 -16.22 -20.97
CA GLY A 158 10.89 -15.24 -20.85
C GLY A 158 10.40 -13.86 -20.43
N ARG A 159 9.27 -13.38 -20.97
CA ARG A 159 8.66 -12.09 -20.55
C ARG A 159 8.15 -12.15 -19.12
N LEU A 160 7.45 -13.21 -18.74
CA LEU A 160 6.92 -13.40 -17.40
C LEU A 160 8.05 -13.49 -16.36
N GLN A 161 9.15 -14.15 -16.70
CA GLN A 161 10.34 -14.21 -15.86
C GLN A 161 11.01 -12.84 -15.73
N ALA A 162 11.20 -12.13 -16.82
CA ALA A 162 11.79 -10.78 -16.82
C ALA A 162 10.93 -9.77 -16.04
N ALA A 163 9.61 -9.94 -16.07
CA ALA A 163 8.66 -9.12 -15.30
C ALA A 163 8.49 -9.58 -13.83
N GLY A 164 9.18 -10.65 -13.39
CA GLY A 164 9.12 -11.14 -12.00
C GLY A 164 7.87 -11.94 -11.65
N TRP A 165 7.08 -12.40 -12.64
CA TRP A 165 5.91 -13.25 -12.42
C TRP A 165 6.28 -14.72 -12.24
N LEU A 166 7.40 -15.14 -12.83
CA LEU A 166 7.94 -16.49 -12.76
C LEU A 166 9.40 -16.47 -12.32
N MET A 167 9.81 -17.48 -11.60
CA MET A 167 11.20 -17.81 -11.32
C MET A 167 11.57 -19.10 -12.06
N CYS A 168 12.77 -19.15 -12.62
CA CYS A 168 13.29 -20.35 -13.27
C CYS A 168 14.55 -20.82 -12.54
N THR A 169 14.52 -22.04 -12.03
CA THR A 169 15.66 -22.67 -11.33
C THR A 169 15.90 -24.05 -11.92
N GLY A 170 17.07 -24.27 -12.52
CA GLY A 170 17.42 -25.57 -13.09
C GLY A 170 16.51 -26.06 -14.21
N GLY A 171 15.86 -25.14 -14.97
CA GLY A 171 14.92 -25.48 -16.04
C GLY A 171 13.46 -25.68 -15.56
N TRP A 172 13.19 -25.50 -14.26
CA TRP A 172 11.86 -25.54 -13.68
C TRP A 172 11.35 -24.13 -13.45
N PHE A 173 10.14 -23.86 -13.91
CA PHE A 173 9.45 -22.58 -13.72
C PHE A 173 8.44 -22.71 -12.59
N GLU A 174 8.41 -21.72 -11.72
CA GLU A 174 7.44 -21.60 -10.64
C GLU A 174 6.87 -20.19 -10.56
N ARG A 175 5.65 -20.08 -10.08
CA ARG A 175 4.98 -18.78 -9.93
C ARG A 175 5.49 -18.07 -8.69
N VAL A 176 5.94 -16.81 -8.84
CA VAL A 176 6.30 -15.96 -7.71
C VAL A 176 5.01 -15.41 -7.10
N MET A 177 4.70 -15.88 -5.89
CA MET A 177 3.60 -15.35 -5.07
C MET A 177 4.06 -14.07 -4.37
N THR A 178 3.25 -13.04 -4.36
CA THR A 178 3.45 -11.80 -3.59
C THR A 178 2.66 -11.82 -2.31
#